data_e14c5e45f1fbc4e02e719836da79768d
#
_entry.id   e14c5e45f1fbc4e02e719836da79768d
#
_cell.length_a   1.000
_cell.length_b   1.000
_cell.length_c   1.000
_cell.angle_alpha   90.00
_cell.angle_beta   90.00
_cell.angle_gamma   90.00
#
_symmetry.space_group_name_H-M   'P 1'
#
loop_
_entity.id
_entity.type
_entity.pdbx_description
1 polymer ?
#
loop_
_entity_poly.entity_id
_entity_poly.type
_entity_poly.pdbx_seq_one_letter_code
_entity_poly.pdbx_strand_id
1 'polypeptide(L)'
;MKQPNKLAGTVATIAILLFSLFSTPKSVGASCAPNHIIYVASSGSGAGGCAWATAFPFLQDAITLATSGDQIWVASGTYYPDQGAGQINNDRNSTFTLKDGVSVYGGFTIGDTLLTDRDSNPATNGTVLSGDIDQVAGNANNAYTVVTTNGFLTDTYVLDGFTVTGGNQNSGSGVGGGMYIQNTSPALANLIITANNANGRGGGVFIISVSALEA
;
A
#
# COMPACT_ATOMS: atom_id res chain seq x y z
N MET A 1 -89.14 0.66 -21.47
CA MET A 1 -88.31 0.03 -20.44
C MET A 1 -86.85 0.25 -20.80
N LYS A 2 -86.15 1.05 -20.04
CA LYS A 2 -84.78 1.48 -20.30
C LYS A 2 -83.83 0.66 -19.41
N GLN A 3 -82.94 -0.08 -20.00
CA GLN A 3 -81.88 -0.83 -19.30
C GLN A 3 -80.75 0.12 -18.87
N PRO A 4 -80.18 -0.02 -17.69
CA PRO A 4 -79.07 0.82 -17.26
C PRO A 4 -77.73 0.25 -17.74
N ASN A 5 -76.90 1.15 -18.27
CA ASN A 5 -75.51 0.94 -18.64
C ASN A 5 -74.65 0.61 -17.42
N LYS A 6 -73.96 -0.55 -17.46
CA LYS A 6 -72.88 -0.87 -16.53
C LYS A 6 -71.58 -0.28 -17.03
N LEU A 7 -71.07 0.71 -16.34
CA LEU A 7 -69.66 1.15 -16.48
C LEU A 7 -68.75 0.09 -15.88
N ALA A 8 -67.94 -0.50 -16.72
CA ALA A 8 -66.82 -1.32 -16.26
C ALA A 8 -65.63 -0.44 -15.95
N GLY A 9 -65.34 -0.24 -14.67
CA GLY A 9 -64.15 0.47 -14.23
C GLY A 9 -62.94 -0.45 -14.32
N THR A 10 -61.99 -0.12 -15.19
CA THR A 10 -60.72 -0.79 -15.29
C THR A 10 -59.83 -0.27 -14.16
N VAL A 11 -59.54 -1.13 -13.17
CA VAL A 11 -58.57 -0.84 -12.13
C VAL A 11 -57.18 -1.12 -12.69
N ALA A 12 -56.42 -0.07 -12.96
CA ALA A 12 -55.01 -0.17 -13.34
C ALA A 12 -54.20 -0.46 -12.09
N THR A 13 -53.71 -1.66 -11.97
CA THR A 13 -52.73 -2.03 -10.89
C THR A 13 -51.37 -1.50 -11.26
N ILE A 14 -50.94 -0.42 -10.61
CA ILE A 14 -49.58 0.06 -10.71
C ILE A 14 -48.70 -0.83 -9.85
N ALA A 15 -47.92 -1.71 -10.49
CA ALA A 15 -46.88 -2.45 -9.84
C ALA A 15 -45.67 -1.53 -9.60
N ILE A 16 -45.50 -1.04 -8.37
CA ILE A 16 -44.30 -0.32 -7.95
C ILE A 16 -43.18 -1.34 -7.78
N LEU A 17 -42.27 -1.43 -8.77
CA LEU A 17 -41.03 -2.17 -8.65
C LEU A 17 -40.11 -1.40 -7.68
N LEU A 18 -40.10 -1.77 -6.43
CA LEU A 18 -39.07 -1.38 -5.46
C LEU A 18 -37.75 -2.06 -5.85
N PHE A 19 -36.94 -1.36 -6.62
CA PHE A 19 -35.54 -1.73 -6.83
C PHE A 19 -34.80 -1.41 -5.52
N SER A 20 -34.76 -2.39 -4.60
CA SER A 20 -33.88 -2.29 -3.43
C SER A 20 -32.45 -2.32 -3.94
N LEU A 21 -31.78 -1.17 -3.94
CA LEU A 21 -30.33 -1.06 -4.03
C LEU A 21 -29.75 -1.74 -2.79
N PHE A 22 -29.62 -3.08 -2.84
CA PHE A 22 -28.72 -3.77 -1.95
C PHE A 22 -27.31 -3.34 -2.34
N SER A 23 -26.83 -2.29 -1.70
CA SER A 23 -25.41 -2.05 -1.55
C SER A 23 -24.87 -3.30 -0.85
N THR A 24 -24.27 -4.23 -1.60
CA THR A 24 -23.50 -5.31 -1.01
C THR A 24 -22.46 -4.66 -0.11
N PRO A 25 -22.41 -4.99 1.19
CA PRO A 25 -21.33 -4.49 2.02
C PRO A 25 -20.03 -4.93 1.34
N LYS A 26 -19.16 -3.95 1.04
CA LYS A 26 -17.80 -4.23 0.60
C LYS A 26 -17.23 -5.13 1.67
N SER A 27 -17.00 -6.40 1.35
CA SER A 27 -16.46 -7.36 2.31
C SER A 27 -15.15 -6.75 2.82
N VAL A 28 -15.13 -6.42 4.11
CA VAL A 28 -13.87 -6.23 4.82
C VAL A 28 -13.13 -7.53 4.59
N GLY A 29 -12.01 -7.47 3.87
CA GLY A 29 -11.28 -8.65 3.43
C GLY A 29 -11.08 -9.58 4.62
N ALA A 30 -11.29 -10.86 4.42
CA ALA A 30 -11.04 -11.86 5.44
C ALA A 30 -9.61 -11.64 5.94
N SER A 31 -9.44 -11.36 7.23
CA SER A 31 -8.12 -11.31 7.85
C SER A 31 -7.48 -12.66 7.61
N CYS A 32 -6.33 -12.69 6.96
CA CYS A 32 -5.56 -13.91 6.86
C CYS A 32 -5.19 -14.37 8.29
N ALA A 33 -4.86 -15.64 8.54
CA ALA A 33 -4.54 -16.14 9.89
C ALA A 33 -3.33 -15.40 10.51
N PRO A 34 -3.16 -15.32 11.83
CA PRO A 34 -1.99 -14.71 12.48
C PRO A 34 -0.66 -15.31 11.99
N ASN A 35 0.40 -14.48 11.90
CA ASN A 35 1.74 -14.85 11.39
C ASN A 35 1.70 -15.41 9.97
N HIS A 36 0.98 -14.75 9.09
CA HIS A 36 0.74 -15.23 7.73
C HIS A 36 1.42 -14.35 6.68
N ILE A 37 1.31 -14.79 5.43
CA ILE A 37 1.81 -14.07 4.27
C ILE A 37 0.67 -13.29 3.63
N ILE A 38 0.89 -11.98 3.42
CA ILE A 38 0.01 -11.11 2.67
C ILE A 38 0.65 -10.86 1.31
N TYR A 39 -0.07 -11.16 0.25
CA TYR A 39 0.42 -11.09 -1.12
C TYR A 39 0.06 -9.76 -1.78
N VAL A 40 1.03 -9.17 -2.49
CA VAL A 40 0.87 -7.93 -3.25
C VAL A 40 1.37 -8.15 -4.67
N ALA A 41 0.54 -7.82 -5.64
CA ALA A 41 0.89 -7.83 -7.06
C ALA A 41 0.11 -6.72 -7.78
N SER A 42 0.74 -5.94 -8.64
CA SER A 42 0.08 -4.81 -9.35
C SER A 42 -1.13 -5.25 -10.19
N SER A 43 -1.17 -6.53 -10.59
CA SER A 43 -2.31 -7.17 -11.26
C SER A 43 -3.27 -7.86 -10.30
N GLY A 44 -3.14 -7.67 -9.00
CA GLY A 44 -3.93 -8.35 -7.96
C GLY A 44 -5.41 -7.97 -8.00
N SER A 45 -6.27 -8.89 -7.58
CA SER A 45 -7.73 -8.68 -7.55
C SER A 45 -8.21 -7.84 -6.37
N GLY A 46 -7.37 -7.67 -5.33
CA GLY A 46 -7.73 -6.97 -4.10
C GLY A 46 -8.71 -7.73 -3.19
N ALA A 47 -8.86 -9.04 -3.37
CA ALA A 47 -9.86 -9.83 -2.66
C ALA A 47 -9.35 -10.41 -1.31
N GLY A 48 -8.47 -9.67 -0.61
CA GLY A 48 -8.08 -10.01 0.76
C GLY A 48 -6.61 -10.38 0.98
N GLY A 49 -5.81 -10.57 -0.07
CA GLY A 49 -4.35 -10.70 0.03
C GLY A 49 -3.82 -12.02 0.60
N CYS A 50 -4.66 -13.03 0.88
CA CYS A 50 -4.22 -14.29 1.51
C CYS A 50 -3.63 -15.32 0.54
N ALA A 51 -3.58 -15.04 -0.74
CA ALA A 51 -2.98 -15.85 -1.78
C ALA A 51 -2.66 -14.96 -2.98
N TRP A 52 -1.79 -15.41 -3.89
CA TRP A 52 -1.50 -14.68 -5.13
C TRP A 52 -2.76 -14.37 -5.95
N ALA A 53 -3.73 -15.32 -6.01
CA ALA A 53 -5.00 -15.10 -6.72
C ALA A 53 -5.88 -14.00 -6.12
N THR A 54 -5.68 -13.67 -4.87
CA THR A 54 -6.40 -12.62 -4.12
C THR A 54 -5.51 -11.47 -3.69
N ALA A 55 -4.28 -11.40 -4.22
CA ALA A 55 -3.28 -10.39 -3.88
C ALA A 55 -3.83 -8.97 -3.95
N PHE A 56 -3.35 -8.10 -3.08
CA PHE A 56 -3.64 -6.67 -3.15
C PHE A 56 -2.91 -6.03 -4.33
N PRO A 57 -3.57 -5.15 -5.12
CA PRO A 57 -2.90 -4.38 -6.17
C PRO A 57 -1.98 -3.29 -5.60
N PHE A 58 -2.26 -2.81 -4.39
CA PHE A 58 -1.53 -1.72 -3.76
C PHE A 58 -0.86 -2.17 -2.46
N LEU A 59 0.41 -1.81 -2.29
CA LEU A 59 1.18 -2.16 -1.10
C LEU A 59 0.60 -1.53 0.18
N GLN A 60 0.00 -0.34 0.09
CA GLN A 60 -0.65 0.33 1.22
C GLN A 60 -1.77 -0.49 1.85
N ASP A 61 -2.54 -1.22 1.03
CA ASP A 61 -3.62 -2.08 1.54
C ASP A 61 -3.05 -3.24 2.37
N ALA A 62 -1.96 -3.85 1.91
CA ALA A 62 -1.26 -4.90 2.64
C ALA A 62 -0.62 -4.37 3.92
N ILE A 63 0.05 -3.22 3.88
CA ILE A 63 0.61 -2.57 5.07
C ILE A 63 -0.50 -2.25 6.08
N THR A 64 -1.64 -1.76 5.63
CA THR A 64 -2.78 -1.45 6.51
C THR A 64 -3.30 -2.70 7.21
N LEU A 65 -3.42 -3.81 6.50
CA LEU A 65 -3.93 -5.08 7.03
C LEU A 65 -2.94 -5.76 7.97
N ALA A 66 -1.64 -5.74 7.66
CA ALA A 66 -0.60 -6.47 8.37
C ALA A 66 -0.52 -6.12 9.86
N THR A 67 -0.22 -7.10 10.67
CA THR A 67 0.04 -7.04 12.11
C THR A 67 1.42 -7.62 12.45
N SER A 68 1.94 -7.37 13.65
CA SER A 68 3.23 -7.94 14.08
C SER A 68 3.26 -9.46 13.90
N GLY A 69 4.35 -9.97 13.33
CA GLY A 69 4.55 -11.36 12.94
C GLY A 69 4.19 -11.67 11.48
N ASP A 70 3.50 -10.76 10.77
CA ASP A 70 3.13 -10.98 9.37
C ASP A 70 4.28 -10.70 8.40
N GLN A 71 4.21 -11.33 7.24
CA GLN A 71 5.07 -11.06 6.10
C GLN A 71 4.24 -10.50 4.94
N ILE A 72 4.76 -9.49 4.26
CA ILE A 72 4.19 -8.99 3.01
C ILE A 72 5.12 -9.40 1.86
N TRP A 73 4.60 -10.20 0.94
CA TRP A 73 5.32 -10.67 -0.24
C TRP A 73 4.89 -9.89 -1.46
N VAL A 74 5.83 -9.15 -2.05
CA VAL A 74 5.56 -8.20 -3.12
C VAL A 74 6.14 -8.71 -4.44
N ALA A 75 5.27 -8.95 -5.41
CA ALA A 75 5.68 -9.35 -6.75
C ALA A 75 6.36 -8.18 -7.49
N SER A 76 7.13 -8.51 -8.54
CA SER A 76 7.70 -7.54 -9.47
C SER A 76 6.65 -6.52 -9.93
N GLY A 77 7.00 -5.24 -9.91
CA GLY A 77 6.10 -4.13 -10.24
C GLY A 77 6.53 -2.82 -9.59
N THR A 78 5.92 -1.72 -10.02
CA THR A 78 6.12 -0.41 -9.39
C THR A 78 4.91 -0.08 -8.52
N TYR A 79 5.19 0.32 -7.28
CA TYR A 79 4.19 0.63 -6.26
C TYR A 79 4.36 2.08 -5.80
N TYR A 80 3.23 2.78 -5.65
CA TYR A 80 3.17 4.19 -5.30
C TYR A 80 2.48 4.38 -3.96
N PRO A 81 3.00 5.28 -3.08
CA PRO A 81 2.49 5.40 -1.71
C PRO A 81 1.11 6.08 -1.60
N ASP A 82 0.68 6.77 -2.64
CA ASP A 82 -0.62 7.45 -2.72
C ASP A 82 -1.75 6.56 -3.26
N GLN A 83 -1.47 5.28 -3.52
CA GLN A 83 -2.42 4.31 -4.04
C GLN A 83 -2.89 3.33 -2.96
N GLY A 84 -4.19 3.01 -2.97
CA GLY A 84 -4.84 2.08 -2.03
C GLY A 84 -5.99 2.71 -1.27
N ALA A 85 -6.67 1.90 -0.46
CA ALA A 85 -7.81 2.35 0.32
C ALA A 85 -7.40 3.40 1.37
N GLY A 86 -8.10 4.52 1.38
CA GLY A 86 -7.84 5.63 2.31
C GLY A 86 -6.70 6.55 1.88
N GLN A 87 -6.02 6.28 0.76
CA GLN A 87 -5.03 7.18 0.21
C GLN A 87 -5.69 8.29 -0.63
N ILE A 88 -5.00 9.42 -0.74
CA ILE A 88 -5.40 10.55 -1.58
C ILE A 88 -4.45 10.60 -2.77
N ASN A 89 -4.98 10.46 -3.97
CA ASN A 89 -4.19 10.47 -5.19
C ASN A 89 -3.40 11.79 -5.33
N ASN A 90 -2.12 11.68 -5.66
CA ASN A 90 -1.16 12.79 -5.77
C ASN A 90 -0.92 13.57 -4.47
N ASP A 91 -1.24 13.00 -3.29
CA ASP A 91 -0.83 13.61 -2.03
C ASP A 91 0.66 13.32 -1.75
N ARG A 92 1.46 14.35 -1.82
CA ARG A 92 2.92 14.29 -1.58
C ARG A 92 3.31 13.88 -0.16
N ASN A 93 2.37 13.89 0.79
CA ASN A 93 2.59 13.38 2.14
C ASN A 93 2.44 11.86 2.23
N SER A 94 1.93 11.22 1.18
CA SER A 94 1.82 9.76 1.12
C SER A 94 3.19 9.11 1.16
N THR A 95 3.33 8.07 2.00
CA THR A 95 4.57 7.33 2.20
C THR A 95 4.25 5.89 2.58
N PHE A 96 5.12 4.95 2.27
CA PHE A 96 5.03 3.59 2.79
C PHE A 96 5.56 3.58 4.23
N THR A 97 4.64 3.56 5.20
CA THR A 97 5.00 3.54 6.62
C THR A 97 5.19 2.11 7.09
N LEU A 98 6.43 1.73 7.37
CA LEU A 98 6.75 0.40 7.89
C LEU A 98 6.13 0.21 9.28
N LYS A 99 5.58 -0.98 9.52
CA LYS A 99 4.91 -1.34 10.79
C LYS A 99 5.78 -2.25 11.64
N ASP A 100 5.64 -2.07 12.94
CA ASP A 100 6.35 -2.85 13.96
C ASP A 100 6.06 -4.36 13.81
N GLY A 101 7.12 -5.16 13.80
CA GLY A 101 7.05 -6.61 13.66
C GLY A 101 6.61 -7.13 12.29
N VAL A 102 6.44 -6.28 11.27
CA VAL A 102 6.06 -6.68 9.92
C VAL A 102 7.26 -6.71 9.00
N SER A 103 7.44 -7.81 8.27
CA SER A 103 8.52 -7.96 7.28
C SER A 103 7.98 -7.80 5.87
N VAL A 104 8.63 -6.95 5.05
CA VAL A 104 8.24 -6.68 3.66
C VAL A 104 9.33 -7.16 2.73
N TYR A 105 9.00 -8.09 1.86
CA TYR A 105 9.92 -8.73 0.93
C TYR A 105 9.50 -8.49 -0.52
N GLY A 106 10.40 -7.93 -1.33
CA GLY A 106 10.23 -7.77 -2.77
C GLY A 106 10.86 -8.91 -3.56
N GLY A 107 10.65 -8.91 -4.87
CA GLY A 107 11.31 -9.83 -5.80
C GLY A 107 10.56 -11.12 -6.08
N PHE A 108 9.30 -11.21 -5.74
CA PHE A 108 8.50 -12.40 -6.02
C PHE A 108 7.95 -12.41 -7.46
N THR A 109 7.79 -13.63 -7.96
CA THR A 109 6.96 -13.94 -9.11
C THR A 109 5.62 -14.52 -8.62
N ILE A 110 4.52 -14.15 -9.27
CA ILE A 110 3.20 -14.71 -8.93
C ILE A 110 3.25 -16.24 -9.04
N GLY A 111 2.95 -16.93 -7.94
CA GLY A 111 3.02 -18.38 -7.83
C GLY A 111 4.15 -18.89 -6.95
N ASP A 112 5.12 -18.04 -6.56
CA ASP A 112 6.16 -18.41 -5.60
C ASP A 112 5.53 -18.87 -4.28
N THR A 113 6.11 -19.92 -3.69
CA THR A 113 5.56 -20.57 -2.48
C THR A 113 6.50 -20.51 -1.29
N LEU A 114 7.77 -20.24 -1.53
CA LEU A 114 8.81 -20.14 -0.49
C LEU A 114 9.47 -18.75 -0.55
N LEU A 115 9.94 -18.25 0.58
CA LEU A 115 10.72 -17.01 0.63
C LEU A 115 11.98 -17.07 -0.24
N THR A 116 12.52 -18.26 -0.43
CA THR A 116 13.73 -18.52 -1.24
C THR A 116 13.46 -18.56 -2.75
N ASP A 117 12.20 -18.60 -3.19
CA ASP A 117 11.86 -18.62 -4.61
C ASP A 117 12.04 -17.24 -5.25
N ARG A 118 11.98 -16.17 -4.44
CA ARG A 118 12.11 -14.81 -4.94
C ARG A 118 13.52 -14.48 -5.44
N ASP A 119 13.62 -13.60 -6.41
CA ASP A 119 14.88 -12.91 -6.72
C ASP A 119 15.07 -11.73 -5.74
N SER A 120 15.98 -11.87 -4.79
CA SER A 120 16.26 -10.81 -3.82
C SER A 120 17.11 -9.65 -4.36
N ASN A 121 17.64 -9.77 -5.58
CA ASN A 121 18.47 -8.73 -6.18
C ASN A 121 17.61 -7.62 -6.80
N PRO A 122 17.54 -6.39 -6.25
CA PRO A 122 16.71 -5.33 -6.76
C PRO A 122 17.12 -4.81 -8.15
N ALA A 123 18.32 -5.13 -8.62
CA ALA A 123 18.76 -4.78 -9.97
C ALA A 123 18.07 -5.63 -11.05
N THR A 124 17.55 -6.80 -10.70
CA THR A 124 16.96 -7.77 -11.63
C THR A 124 15.51 -8.09 -11.34
N ASN A 125 15.07 -7.97 -10.09
CA ASN A 125 13.74 -8.40 -9.66
C ASN A 125 12.58 -7.46 -10.07
N GLY A 126 12.89 -6.20 -10.42
CA GLY A 126 11.91 -5.23 -10.88
C GLY A 126 10.87 -4.79 -9.85
N THR A 127 11.14 -4.95 -8.54
CA THR A 127 10.22 -4.50 -7.50
C THR A 127 10.62 -3.12 -7.01
N VAL A 128 9.80 -2.12 -7.30
CA VAL A 128 10.11 -0.70 -7.12
C VAL A 128 9.10 -0.03 -6.21
N LEU A 129 9.59 0.69 -5.20
CA LEU A 129 8.83 1.66 -4.41
C LEU A 129 9.15 3.05 -4.96
N SER A 130 8.16 3.69 -5.58
CA SER A 130 8.36 4.94 -6.31
C SER A 130 7.61 6.10 -5.68
N GLY A 131 8.31 7.20 -5.47
CA GLY A 131 7.72 8.48 -5.08
C GLY A 131 7.15 9.29 -6.24
N ASP A 132 7.27 8.82 -7.49
CA ASP A 132 6.71 9.48 -8.69
C ASP A 132 5.19 9.25 -8.77
N ILE A 133 4.47 9.85 -7.82
CA ILE A 133 3.04 9.59 -7.59
C ILE A 133 2.13 10.10 -8.70
N ASP A 134 2.51 11.17 -9.40
CA ASP A 134 1.75 11.67 -10.54
C ASP A 134 2.14 10.98 -11.88
N GLN A 135 3.19 10.15 -11.85
CA GLN A 135 3.70 9.39 -13.00
C GLN A 135 3.99 10.29 -14.21
N VAL A 136 4.43 11.52 -13.95
CA VAL A 136 4.78 12.52 -14.95
C VAL A 136 6.27 12.84 -14.86
N ALA A 137 6.92 13.03 -16.00
CA ALA A 137 8.34 13.33 -16.04
C ALA A 137 8.69 14.55 -15.17
N GLY A 138 9.69 14.37 -14.29
CA GLY A 138 10.13 15.38 -13.34
C GLY A 138 10.00 14.88 -11.90
N ASN A 139 10.23 15.73 -10.92
CA ASN A 139 10.13 15.37 -9.51
C ASN A 139 9.36 16.41 -8.68
N ALA A 140 8.83 17.45 -9.30
CA ALA A 140 8.21 18.56 -8.58
C ALA A 140 7.01 18.11 -7.72
N ASN A 141 6.25 17.15 -8.21
CA ASN A 141 5.03 16.63 -7.58
C ASN A 141 5.24 15.27 -6.87
N ASN A 142 6.45 14.75 -6.86
CA ASN A 142 6.77 13.49 -6.22
C ASN A 142 6.48 13.53 -4.72
N ALA A 143 6.21 12.36 -4.14
CA ALA A 143 6.10 12.19 -2.70
C ALA A 143 7.32 12.77 -1.99
N TYR A 144 7.12 13.39 -0.83
CA TYR A 144 8.23 13.94 -0.05
C TYR A 144 9.20 12.84 0.37
N THR A 145 8.68 11.74 0.89
CA THR A 145 9.47 10.59 1.34
C THR A 145 8.80 9.31 0.90
N VAL A 146 9.56 8.40 0.29
CA VAL A 146 8.99 7.15 -0.23
C VAL A 146 8.68 6.17 0.89
N VAL A 147 9.62 5.96 1.82
CA VAL A 147 9.49 5.01 2.93
C VAL A 147 9.76 5.70 4.26
N THR A 148 8.89 5.52 5.23
CA THR A 148 9.07 6.04 6.58
C THR A 148 8.91 4.96 7.64
N THR A 149 9.43 5.26 8.83
CA THR A 149 9.07 4.55 10.06
C THR A 149 8.33 5.50 10.98
N ASN A 150 7.37 5.01 11.74
CA ASN A 150 6.58 5.85 12.63
C ASN A 150 6.78 5.44 14.10
N GLY A 151 7.52 6.27 14.82
CA GLY A 151 7.67 6.15 16.26
C GLY A 151 8.70 5.12 16.74
N PHE A 152 8.63 4.82 18.02
CA PHE A 152 9.47 3.80 18.67
C PHE A 152 8.89 2.42 18.33
N LEU A 153 9.55 1.72 17.43
CA LEU A 153 9.23 0.35 17.11
C LEU A 153 10.04 -0.57 18.04
N THR A 154 9.38 -1.54 18.61
CA THR A 154 9.96 -2.44 19.62
C THR A 154 10.39 -3.77 19.02
N ASP A 155 9.74 -4.17 17.94
CA ASP A 155 10.01 -5.41 17.22
C ASP A 155 10.91 -5.17 16.01
N THR A 156 11.58 -6.22 15.56
CA THR A 156 12.35 -6.16 14.32
C THR A 156 11.44 -6.25 13.13
N TYR A 157 11.57 -5.32 12.20
CA TYR A 157 10.93 -5.39 10.89
C TYR A 157 11.99 -5.35 9.78
N VAL A 158 11.60 -5.87 8.63
CA VAL A 158 12.49 -6.05 7.50
C VAL A 158 11.93 -5.30 6.29
N LEU A 159 12.81 -4.65 5.54
CA LEU A 159 12.55 -4.22 4.17
C LEU A 159 13.66 -4.79 3.29
N ASP A 160 13.32 -5.69 2.38
CA ASP A 160 14.30 -6.48 1.65
C ASP A 160 13.90 -6.72 0.19
N GLY A 161 14.80 -6.46 -0.75
CA GLY A 161 14.61 -6.75 -2.16
C GLY A 161 13.92 -5.65 -2.98
N PHE A 162 14.15 -4.36 -2.69
CA PHE A 162 13.48 -3.25 -3.34
C PHE A 162 14.42 -2.22 -3.95
N THR A 163 13.98 -1.61 -5.04
CA THR A 163 14.47 -0.30 -5.46
C THR A 163 13.58 0.79 -4.86
N VAL A 164 14.17 1.78 -4.16
CA VAL A 164 13.49 2.95 -3.59
C VAL A 164 13.90 4.18 -4.36
N THR A 165 12.97 4.83 -5.04
CA THR A 165 13.28 5.92 -5.99
C THR A 165 12.22 7.00 -6.02
N GLY A 166 12.58 8.17 -6.55
CA GLY A 166 11.64 9.23 -6.89
C GLY A 166 11.13 10.06 -5.71
N GLY A 167 11.66 9.90 -4.50
CA GLY A 167 11.34 10.79 -3.39
C GLY A 167 11.90 12.20 -3.58
N ASN A 168 11.14 13.23 -3.25
CA ASN A 168 11.59 14.63 -3.38
C ASN A 168 11.20 15.46 -2.15
N GLN A 169 12.01 15.35 -1.10
CA GLN A 169 11.79 16.05 0.16
C GLN A 169 12.31 17.50 0.07
N ASN A 170 11.50 18.35 -0.55
CA ASN A 170 11.76 19.77 -0.74
C ASN A 170 10.90 20.67 0.16
N SER A 171 10.26 20.12 1.19
CA SER A 171 9.44 20.81 2.19
C SER A 171 10.19 20.96 3.51
N GLY A 172 10.06 22.08 4.16
CA GLY A 172 10.63 22.34 5.49
C GLY A 172 12.14 22.06 5.57
N SER A 173 12.56 21.25 6.55
CA SER A 173 13.96 20.84 6.75
C SER A 173 14.49 19.92 5.66
N GLY A 174 13.61 19.34 4.87
CA GLY A 174 13.95 18.56 3.69
C GLY A 174 14.88 17.37 3.97
N VAL A 175 14.48 16.41 4.81
CA VAL A 175 15.31 15.26 5.17
C VAL A 175 14.66 13.94 4.75
N GLY A 176 15.46 12.97 4.25
CA GLY A 176 15.02 11.62 3.96
C GLY A 176 14.11 11.49 2.72
N GLY A 177 14.58 11.87 1.54
CA GLY A 177 13.78 11.77 0.32
C GLY A 177 13.39 10.34 -0.02
N GLY A 178 14.34 9.41 -0.04
CA GLY A 178 14.06 7.98 -0.25
C GLY A 178 13.48 7.34 1.01
N MET A 179 14.21 7.45 2.12
CA MET A 179 13.81 6.84 3.39
C MET A 179 14.04 7.80 4.55
N TYR A 180 13.05 7.89 5.44
CA TYR A 180 13.16 8.58 6.72
C TYR A 180 12.93 7.59 7.87
N ILE A 181 13.98 7.31 8.63
CA ILE A 181 13.96 6.32 9.71
C ILE A 181 14.16 7.05 11.03
N GLN A 182 13.17 6.94 11.93
CA GLN A 182 13.16 7.64 13.19
C GLN A 182 12.96 6.68 14.37
N ASN A 183 13.87 6.76 15.36
CA ASN A 183 13.77 6.06 16.65
C ASN A 183 13.59 4.54 16.55
N THR A 184 14.22 3.91 15.56
CA THR A 184 14.09 2.48 15.31
C THR A 184 15.28 1.98 14.48
N SER A 185 15.46 0.67 14.42
CA SER A 185 16.57 0.01 13.71
C SER A 185 16.03 -1.14 12.84
N PRO A 186 15.45 -0.83 11.65
CA PRO A 186 14.98 -1.85 10.73
C PRO A 186 16.13 -2.70 10.19
N ALA A 187 15.85 -3.96 9.85
CA ALA A 187 16.72 -4.75 9.02
C ALA A 187 16.49 -4.35 7.54
N LEU A 188 17.43 -3.63 6.98
CA LEU A 188 17.43 -3.21 5.58
C LEU A 188 18.39 -4.11 4.79
N ALA A 189 17.88 -4.82 3.79
CA ALA A 189 18.69 -5.75 3.00
C ALA A 189 18.34 -5.63 1.50
N ASN A 190 19.31 -5.89 0.65
CA ASN A 190 19.14 -5.95 -0.79
C ASN A 190 18.33 -4.74 -1.33
N LEU A 191 18.79 -3.53 -1.03
CA LEU A 191 18.12 -2.29 -1.46
C LEU A 191 18.99 -1.53 -2.47
N ILE A 192 18.33 -1.00 -3.51
CA ILE A 192 18.85 0.07 -4.34
C ILE A 192 18.10 1.35 -3.99
N ILE A 193 18.80 2.36 -3.47
CA ILE A 193 18.20 3.66 -3.14
C ILE A 193 18.79 4.68 -4.08
N THR A 194 18.00 5.12 -5.05
CA THR A 194 18.49 5.94 -6.17
C THR A 194 17.51 7.03 -6.56
N ALA A 195 17.97 8.08 -7.22
CA ALA A 195 17.16 9.18 -7.74
C ALA A 195 16.19 9.81 -6.72
N ASN A 196 16.58 9.85 -5.45
CA ASN A 196 15.85 10.53 -4.39
C ASN A 196 16.55 11.86 -4.05
N ASN A 197 15.79 12.89 -3.73
CA ASN A 197 16.27 14.22 -3.44
C ASN A 197 15.80 14.70 -2.06
N ALA A 198 16.60 15.52 -1.43
CA ALA A 198 16.22 16.26 -0.23
C ALA A 198 16.95 17.62 -0.22
N ASN A 199 16.25 18.69 0.18
CA ASN A 199 16.85 20.01 0.28
C ASN A 199 17.89 20.12 1.40
N GLY A 200 17.76 19.32 2.44
CA GLY A 200 18.62 19.32 3.61
C GLY A 200 19.57 18.13 3.64
N ARG A 201 19.17 17.03 4.25
CA ARG A 201 20.03 15.87 4.52
C ARG A 201 19.40 14.58 4.06
N GLY A 202 20.23 13.59 3.66
CA GLY A 202 19.79 12.24 3.36
C GLY A 202 18.84 12.20 2.18
N GLY A 203 19.24 12.65 0.99
CA GLY A 203 18.44 12.50 -0.21
C GLY A 203 18.00 11.05 -0.41
N GLY A 204 18.91 10.08 -0.21
CA GLY A 204 18.60 8.66 -0.19
C GLY A 204 17.98 8.22 1.13
N VAL A 205 18.75 8.28 2.23
CA VAL A 205 18.32 7.84 3.56
C VAL A 205 18.69 8.88 4.62
N PHE A 206 17.76 9.13 5.53
CA PHE A 206 18.01 9.87 6.75
C PHE A 206 17.58 9.04 7.96
N ILE A 207 18.52 8.83 8.89
CA ILE A 207 18.29 8.07 10.12
C ILE A 207 18.50 9.01 11.30
N ILE A 208 17.54 9.07 12.20
CA ILE A 208 17.63 9.81 13.44
C ILE A 208 17.16 8.97 14.62
N SER A 209 17.95 8.94 15.67
CA SER A 209 17.60 8.31 16.93
C SER A 209 17.67 9.38 18.03
N VAL A 210 16.61 9.55 18.79
CA VAL A 210 16.60 10.39 19.99
C VAL A 210 16.84 9.45 21.15
N SER A 211 18.04 9.48 21.73
CA SER A 211 18.29 8.80 23.01
C SER A 211 17.46 9.53 24.09
N ALA A 212 16.66 8.78 24.85
CA ALA A 212 16.06 9.33 26.05
C ALA A 212 17.21 9.78 26.98
N LEU A 213 17.23 11.05 27.37
CA LEU A 213 18.06 11.47 28.48
C LEU A 213 17.42 10.82 29.72
N GLU A 214 18.07 9.78 30.25
CA GLU A 214 17.72 9.30 31.59
C GLU A 214 18.14 10.38 32.57
N ALA A 215 17.13 10.94 33.28
CA ALA A 215 17.31 11.92 34.35
C ALA A 215 17.48 11.24 35.70
#